data_caa204560499fe4e3bcddf5a5de593d4
#
_entry.id   caa204560499fe4e3bcddf5a5de593d4
#
_cell.length_a   1.000
_cell.length_b   1.000
_cell.length_c   1.000
_cell.angle_alpha   90.00
_cell.angle_beta   90.00
_cell.angle_gamma   90.00
#
_symmetry.space_group_name_H-M   'P 1'
#
loop_
_entity.id
_entity.type
_entity.pdbx_description
1 polymer ?
#
loop_
_entity_poly.entity_id
_entity_poly.type
_entity_poly.pdbx_seq_one_letter_code
_entity_poly.pdbx_strand_id
1 'polypeptide(L)'
;MLVYCGGIRTERDYFEALKQQLRASSLTVRIRQAGIAPDALVQAAAAYRDRRPGVFDEVWCVVDVDEFDIAAAAAEARRSAISLAVSNPCFELWLLLHHADCQSYCNGCQDVHRRLRKHVPGYDKSRIDIVRFADGVDDAVKRAKALDPSGTTYEKNPSTGAWQVVEQIRNAR
;
A
#
# COMPACT_ATOMS: atom_id res chain seq x y z
N MET A 1 15.47 -1.71 2.29
CA MET A 1 14.05 -2.07 2.03
C MET A 1 13.65 -1.64 0.62
N LEU A 2 12.88 -2.45 -0.10
CA LEU A 2 12.30 -2.15 -1.40
C LEU A 2 10.76 -2.21 -1.31
N VAL A 3 10.08 -1.18 -1.79
CA VAL A 3 8.61 -1.15 -1.96
C VAL A 3 8.28 -1.10 -3.45
N TYR A 4 7.52 -2.07 -3.91
CA TYR A 4 7.06 -2.21 -5.29
C TYR A 4 5.56 -1.99 -5.35
N CYS A 5 5.10 -0.96 -6.07
CA CYS A 5 3.70 -0.56 -6.11
C CYS A 5 3.03 -1.01 -7.42
N GLY A 6 1.82 -1.55 -7.31
CA GLY A 6 0.99 -1.92 -8.45
C GLY A 6 0.30 -0.72 -9.10
N GLY A 7 -0.05 0.29 -8.31
CA GLY A 7 -0.63 1.54 -8.81
C GLY A 7 0.39 2.47 -9.45
N ILE A 8 -0.08 3.29 -10.39
CA ILE A 8 0.81 4.15 -11.20
C ILE A 8 1.37 5.32 -10.41
N ARG A 9 0.57 5.93 -9.53
CA ARG A 9 0.92 7.21 -8.89
C ARG A 9 0.64 7.26 -7.40
N THR A 10 -0.59 6.99 -6.97
CA THR A 10 -1.05 7.25 -5.60
C THR A 10 -0.15 6.61 -4.54
N GLU A 11 0.10 5.31 -4.65
CA GLU A 11 0.93 4.55 -3.70
C GLU A 11 2.38 5.02 -3.73
N ARG A 12 2.92 5.18 -4.95
CA ARG A 12 4.29 5.68 -5.13
C ARG A 12 4.47 7.05 -4.49
N ASP A 13 3.61 8.00 -4.84
CA ASP A 13 3.74 9.38 -4.39
C ASP A 13 3.57 9.46 -2.86
N TYR A 14 2.70 8.61 -2.29
CA TYR A 14 2.54 8.46 -0.85
C TYR A 14 3.84 7.96 -0.20
N PHE A 15 4.41 6.83 -0.65
CA PHE A 15 5.60 6.25 -0.03
C PHE A 15 6.86 7.08 -0.29
N GLU A 16 6.99 7.75 -1.43
CA GLU A 16 8.10 8.69 -1.67
C GLU A 16 8.02 9.91 -0.75
N ALA A 17 6.84 10.45 -0.50
CA ALA A 17 6.68 11.54 0.44
C ALA A 17 6.92 11.09 1.90
N LEU A 18 6.43 9.92 2.28
CA LEU A 18 6.72 9.33 3.60
C LEU A 18 8.23 9.12 3.79
N LYS A 19 8.92 8.63 2.76
CA LYS A 19 10.38 8.50 2.75
C LYS A 19 11.07 9.85 3.03
N GLN A 20 10.64 10.90 2.36
CA GLN A 20 11.20 12.25 2.55
C GLN A 20 10.91 12.77 3.96
N GLN A 21 9.66 12.67 4.43
CA GLN A 21 9.25 13.10 5.76
C GLN A 21 10.04 12.38 6.86
N LEU A 22 10.24 11.09 6.72
CA LEU A 22 10.94 10.26 7.68
C LEU A 22 12.46 10.23 7.48
N ARG A 23 13.00 10.87 6.43
CA ARG A 23 14.43 10.82 6.04
C ARG A 23 14.93 9.37 5.90
N ALA A 24 14.07 8.47 5.43
CA ALA A 24 14.36 7.05 5.29
C ALA A 24 15.21 6.77 4.04
N SER A 25 16.52 7.05 4.12
CA SER A 25 17.46 6.91 3.00
C SER A 25 17.61 5.46 2.50
N SER A 26 17.39 4.49 3.36
CA SER A 26 17.42 3.05 3.04
C SER A 26 16.19 2.54 2.26
N LEU A 27 15.14 3.36 2.12
CA LEU A 27 13.94 3.00 1.38
C LEU A 27 14.11 3.26 -0.12
N THR A 28 13.84 2.26 -0.93
CA THR A 28 13.70 2.37 -2.39
C THR A 28 12.25 2.08 -2.79
N VAL A 29 11.59 3.07 -3.38
CA VAL A 29 10.24 2.92 -3.93
C VAL A 29 10.33 2.69 -5.44
N ARG A 30 9.61 1.70 -5.94
CA ARG A 30 9.51 1.39 -7.37
C ARG A 30 8.06 1.23 -7.78
N ILE A 31 7.79 1.54 -9.03
CA ILE A 31 6.51 1.25 -9.66
C ILE A 31 6.72 0.34 -10.85
N ARG A 32 5.72 -0.44 -11.16
CA ARG A 32 5.64 -1.18 -12.41
C ARG A 32 4.53 -0.57 -13.28
N GLN A 33 4.56 -0.88 -14.56
CA GLN A 33 3.54 -0.42 -15.52
C GLN A 33 2.13 -0.82 -15.05
N ALA A 34 1.17 0.10 -15.19
CA ALA A 34 -0.23 -0.14 -14.82
C ALA A 34 -0.83 -1.37 -15.52
N GLY A 35 -1.79 -2.00 -14.86
CA GLY A 35 -2.54 -3.13 -15.42
C GLY A 35 -1.79 -4.45 -15.40
N ILE A 36 -0.71 -4.56 -14.63
CA ILE A 36 -0.04 -5.84 -14.38
C ILE A 36 -0.76 -6.56 -13.24
N ALA A 37 -1.03 -7.85 -13.44
CA ALA A 37 -1.59 -8.69 -12.39
C ALA A 37 -0.65 -8.74 -11.15
N PRO A 38 -1.21 -8.83 -9.93
CA PRO A 38 -0.42 -8.78 -8.69
C PRO A 38 0.67 -9.85 -8.58
N ASP A 39 0.45 -11.05 -9.11
CA ASP A 39 1.45 -12.11 -9.18
C ASP A 39 2.63 -11.74 -10.07
N ALA A 40 2.37 -11.15 -11.24
CA ALA A 40 3.40 -10.64 -12.14
C ALA A 40 4.17 -9.45 -11.51
N LEU A 41 3.51 -8.63 -10.67
CA LEU A 41 4.17 -7.59 -9.90
C LEU A 41 5.17 -8.19 -8.91
N VAL A 42 4.76 -9.25 -8.20
CA VAL A 42 5.62 -9.97 -7.24
C VAL A 42 6.83 -10.56 -7.96
N GLN A 43 6.64 -11.22 -9.11
CA GLN A 43 7.73 -11.77 -9.93
C GLN A 43 8.70 -10.68 -10.37
N ALA A 44 8.18 -9.51 -10.76
CA ALA A 44 9.01 -8.38 -11.16
C ALA A 44 9.83 -7.82 -9.99
N ALA A 45 9.24 -7.76 -8.78
CA ALA A 45 9.93 -7.33 -7.57
C ALA A 45 11.04 -8.33 -7.18
N ALA A 46 10.77 -9.62 -7.24
CA ALA A 46 11.75 -10.68 -7.02
C ALA A 46 12.93 -10.57 -8.01
N ALA A 47 12.63 -10.49 -9.29
CA ALA A 47 13.66 -10.34 -10.32
C ALA A 47 14.48 -9.05 -10.16
N TYR A 48 13.88 -7.97 -9.66
CA TYR A 48 14.59 -6.72 -9.39
C TYR A 48 15.54 -6.87 -8.19
N ARG A 49 15.11 -7.51 -7.12
CA ARG A 49 15.93 -7.84 -5.94
C ARG A 49 17.09 -8.76 -6.32
N ASP A 50 16.81 -9.84 -7.04
CA ASP A 50 17.79 -10.90 -7.33
C ASP A 50 18.94 -10.42 -8.24
N ARG A 51 18.69 -9.41 -9.06
CA ARG A 51 19.73 -8.71 -9.82
C ARG A 51 20.61 -7.77 -8.96
N ARG A 52 20.31 -7.64 -7.66
CA ARG A 52 21.00 -6.75 -6.70
C ARG A 52 21.19 -7.44 -5.37
N PRO A 53 21.98 -8.52 -5.34
CA PRO A 53 22.16 -9.32 -4.12
C PRO A 53 22.73 -8.46 -2.99
N GLY A 54 22.17 -8.62 -1.79
CA GLY A 54 22.59 -7.89 -0.60
C GLY A 54 22.19 -6.41 -0.52
N VAL A 55 21.44 -5.88 -1.50
CA VAL A 55 20.98 -4.48 -1.49
C VAL A 55 19.69 -4.30 -0.72
N PHE A 56 18.82 -5.30 -0.74
CA PHE A 56 17.50 -5.23 -0.11
C PHE A 56 17.30 -6.40 0.85
N ASP A 57 17.20 -6.10 2.14
CA ASP A 57 16.89 -7.10 3.18
C ASP A 57 15.40 -7.43 3.20
N GLU A 58 14.55 -6.46 2.84
CA GLU A 58 13.09 -6.60 2.80
C GLU A 58 12.52 -6.09 1.49
N VAL A 59 11.55 -6.83 0.95
CA VAL A 59 10.81 -6.47 -0.27
C VAL A 59 9.32 -6.57 0.00
N TRP A 60 8.61 -5.48 -0.28
CA TRP A 60 7.17 -5.37 -0.16
C TRP A 60 6.54 -5.08 -1.51
N CYS A 61 5.44 -5.77 -1.82
CA CYS A 61 4.55 -5.40 -2.92
C CYS A 61 3.25 -4.82 -2.34
N VAL A 62 2.86 -3.66 -2.84
CA VAL A 62 1.61 -2.97 -2.48
C VAL A 62 0.64 -3.15 -3.63
N VAL A 63 -0.50 -3.77 -3.36
CA VAL A 63 -1.49 -4.14 -4.37
C VAL A 63 -2.91 -3.91 -3.86
N ASP A 64 -3.83 -3.74 -4.79
CA ASP A 64 -5.26 -3.68 -4.53
C ASP A 64 -5.94 -5.01 -4.89
N VAL A 65 -7.05 -5.32 -4.21
CA VAL A 65 -7.84 -6.51 -4.54
C VAL A 65 -8.41 -6.37 -5.95
N ASP A 66 -8.98 -5.22 -6.27
CA ASP A 66 -9.59 -4.87 -7.55
C ASP A 66 -10.21 -6.10 -8.27
N GLU A 67 -9.83 -6.34 -9.55
CA GLU A 67 -10.35 -7.45 -10.37
C GLU A 67 -9.40 -8.68 -10.40
N PHE A 68 -8.36 -8.70 -9.55
CA PHE A 68 -7.31 -9.70 -9.61
C PHE A 68 -7.43 -10.82 -8.57
N ASP A 69 -6.89 -11.97 -8.91
CA ASP A 69 -6.72 -13.09 -7.99
C ASP A 69 -5.53 -12.86 -7.03
N ILE A 70 -5.84 -12.36 -5.84
CA ILE A 70 -4.83 -12.13 -4.79
C ILE A 70 -4.25 -13.44 -4.26
N ALA A 71 -4.98 -14.56 -4.34
CA ALA A 71 -4.46 -15.85 -3.86
C ALA A 71 -3.24 -16.30 -4.68
N ALA A 72 -3.24 -16.08 -6.00
CA ALA A 72 -2.08 -16.34 -6.85
C ALA A 72 -0.89 -15.46 -6.48
N ALA A 73 -1.12 -14.18 -6.26
CA ALA A 73 -0.08 -13.24 -5.82
C ALA A 73 0.47 -13.61 -4.44
N ALA A 74 -0.38 -14.02 -3.49
CA ALA A 74 0.05 -14.45 -2.17
C ALA A 74 0.89 -15.73 -2.22
N ALA A 75 0.54 -16.69 -3.09
CA ALA A 75 1.34 -17.89 -3.31
C ALA A 75 2.72 -17.57 -3.90
N GLU A 76 2.77 -16.68 -4.88
CA GLU A 76 4.03 -16.21 -5.48
C GLU A 76 4.89 -15.45 -4.47
N ALA A 77 4.30 -14.58 -3.68
CA ALA A 77 4.99 -13.80 -2.67
C ALA A 77 5.68 -14.71 -1.63
N ARG A 78 4.96 -15.75 -1.15
CA ARG A 78 5.55 -16.75 -0.24
C ARG A 78 6.73 -17.48 -0.88
N ARG A 79 6.62 -17.93 -2.13
CA ARG A 79 7.71 -18.62 -2.85
C ARG A 79 8.94 -17.73 -3.01
N SER A 80 8.71 -16.45 -3.25
CA SER A 80 9.77 -15.47 -3.54
C SER A 80 10.30 -14.77 -2.29
N ALA A 81 9.81 -15.09 -1.08
CA ALA A 81 10.11 -14.39 0.17
C ALA A 81 9.89 -12.86 0.04
N ILE A 82 8.71 -12.48 -0.47
CA ILE A 82 8.24 -11.10 -0.62
C ILE A 82 6.99 -10.92 0.23
N SER A 83 6.92 -9.80 0.93
CA SER A 83 5.75 -9.41 1.71
C SER A 83 4.71 -8.71 0.85
N LEU A 84 3.42 -8.98 1.10
CA LEU A 84 2.32 -8.29 0.44
C LEU A 84 1.62 -7.35 1.42
N ALA A 85 1.36 -6.14 0.96
CA ALA A 85 0.43 -5.20 1.58
C ALA A 85 -0.76 -5.03 0.64
N VAL A 86 -1.85 -5.70 0.96
CA VAL A 86 -3.06 -5.71 0.14
C VAL A 86 -4.07 -4.73 0.70
N SER A 87 -4.72 -3.94 -0.16
CA SER A 87 -5.85 -3.09 0.21
C SER A 87 -7.15 -3.59 -0.44
N ASN A 88 -8.19 -3.74 0.34
CA ASN A 88 -9.52 -4.15 -0.10
C ASN A 88 -10.54 -3.07 0.29
N PRO A 89 -11.15 -2.34 -0.67
CA PRO A 89 -11.05 -2.58 -2.12
C PRO A 89 -9.83 -1.97 -2.82
N CYS A 90 -9.23 -0.89 -2.31
CA CYS A 90 -8.12 -0.19 -2.94
C CYS A 90 -7.31 0.65 -1.94
N PHE A 91 -6.13 1.13 -2.38
CA PHE A 91 -5.19 1.90 -1.57
C PHE A 91 -5.79 3.20 -1.01
N GLU A 92 -6.76 3.79 -1.67
CA GLU A 92 -7.45 4.97 -1.16
C GLU A 92 -8.20 4.72 0.15
N LEU A 93 -8.48 3.46 0.52
CA LEU A 93 -8.92 3.11 1.87
C LEU A 93 -7.87 3.52 2.91
N TRP A 94 -6.59 3.23 2.66
CA TRP A 94 -5.50 3.67 3.52
C TRP A 94 -5.49 5.19 3.68
N LEU A 95 -5.68 5.94 2.59
CA LEU A 95 -5.76 7.40 2.63
C LEU A 95 -6.97 7.89 3.43
N LEU A 96 -8.13 7.25 3.29
CA LEU A 96 -9.32 7.58 4.06
C LEU A 96 -9.08 7.41 5.56
N LEU A 97 -8.36 6.37 5.97
CA LEU A 97 -8.08 6.08 7.37
C LEU A 97 -7.20 7.15 8.05
N HIS A 98 -6.52 8.02 7.30
CA HIS A 98 -5.84 9.20 7.86
C HIS A 98 -6.82 10.21 8.46
N HIS A 99 -8.06 10.24 7.96
CA HIS A 99 -9.05 11.26 8.32
C HIS A 99 -10.23 10.70 9.12
N ALA A 100 -10.65 9.45 8.86
CA ALA A 100 -11.86 8.88 9.44
C ALA A 100 -11.79 7.35 9.56
N ASP A 101 -12.59 6.80 10.47
CA ASP A 101 -12.86 5.38 10.53
C ASP A 101 -13.65 4.91 9.30
N CYS A 102 -13.41 3.68 8.89
CA CYS A 102 -14.17 3.04 7.82
C CYS A 102 -14.41 1.56 8.17
N GLN A 103 -15.44 1.28 8.95
CA GLN A 103 -15.76 -0.09 9.39
C GLN A 103 -16.85 -0.76 8.54
N SER A 104 -17.63 0.04 7.82
CA SER A 104 -18.70 -0.48 6.96
C SER A 104 -18.16 -0.91 5.61
N TYR A 105 -18.74 -1.96 5.05
CA TYR A 105 -18.44 -2.48 3.72
C TYR A 105 -18.29 -1.36 2.68
N CYS A 106 -17.27 -1.45 1.83
CA CYS A 106 -16.99 -0.53 0.74
C CYS A 106 -17.40 -1.17 -0.59
N ASN A 107 -18.37 -0.58 -1.28
CA ASN A 107 -18.78 -1.04 -2.60
C ASN A 107 -17.80 -0.57 -3.68
N GLY A 108 -16.61 -1.18 -3.70
CA GLY A 108 -15.53 -0.85 -4.61
C GLY A 108 -14.82 0.48 -4.34
N CYS A 109 -13.84 0.79 -5.17
CA CYS A 109 -13.01 2.00 -5.03
C CYS A 109 -13.79 3.31 -5.16
N GLN A 110 -14.85 3.35 -5.96
CA GLN A 110 -15.66 4.56 -6.12
C GLN A 110 -16.34 4.99 -4.81
N ASP A 111 -16.77 4.02 -3.99
CA ASP A 111 -17.34 4.30 -2.68
C ASP A 111 -16.28 4.87 -1.73
N VAL A 112 -15.07 4.30 -1.72
CA VAL A 112 -13.94 4.82 -0.96
C VAL A 112 -13.60 6.25 -1.40
N HIS A 113 -13.51 6.52 -2.70
CA HIS A 113 -13.26 7.87 -3.24
C HIS A 113 -14.33 8.87 -2.80
N ARG A 114 -15.60 8.46 -2.82
CA ARG A 114 -16.71 9.33 -2.38
C ARG A 114 -16.57 9.69 -0.90
N ARG A 115 -16.20 8.69 -0.05
CA ARG A 115 -15.97 8.91 1.39
C ARG A 115 -14.74 9.80 1.61
N LEU A 116 -13.62 9.53 0.92
CA LEU A 116 -12.39 10.30 1.03
C LEU A 116 -12.60 11.78 0.64
N ARG A 117 -13.35 12.06 -0.42
CA ARG A 117 -13.64 13.44 -0.86
C ARG A 117 -14.41 14.28 0.14
N LYS A 118 -15.08 13.68 1.13
CA LYS A 118 -15.70 14.43 2.23
C LYS A 118 -14.66 15.06 3.15
N HIS A 119 -13.49 14.46 3.27
CA HIS A 119 -12.38 14.91 4.11
C HIS A 119 -11.31 15.65 3.30
N VAL A 120 -11.14 15.25 2.05
CA VAL A 120 -10.16 15.78 1.10
C VAL A 120 -10.90 16.28 -0.15
N PRO A 121 -11.60 17.44 -0.09
CA PRO A 121 -12.26 18.00 -1.25
C PRO A 121 -11.28 18.19 -2.40
N GLY A 122 -11.70 17.80 -3.61
CA GLY A 122 -10.84 17.85 -4.80
C GLY A 122 -9.79 16.75 -4.88
N TYR A 123 -9.91 15.68 -4.06
CA TYR A 123 -9.02 14.53 -4.19
C TYR A 123 -8.99 14.00 -5.62
N ASP A 124 -7.78 13.93 -6.15
CA ASP A 124 -7.47 13.37 -7.47
C ASP A 124 -6.33 12.35 -7.32
N LYS A 125 -6.62 11.08 -7.69
CA LYS A 125 -5.65 9.99 -7.62
C LYS A 125 -4.43 10.17 -8.52
N SER A 126 -4.54 11.02 -9.54
CA SER A 126 -3.43 11.34 -10.44
C SER A 126 -2.48 12.41 -9.87
N ARG A 127 -2.90 13.12 -8.83
CA ARG A 127 -2.15 14.21 -8.20
C ARG A 127 -2.47 14.29 -6.70
N ILE A 128 -1.90 13.38 -5.93
CA ILE A 128 -2.10 13.36 -4.49
C ILE A 128 -1.38 14.54 -3.82
N ASP A 129 -2.11 15.28 -2.98
CA ASP A 129 -1.54 16.29 -2.09
C ASP A 129 -1.19 15.63 -0.74
N ILE A 130 0.04 15.18 -0.62
CA ILE A 130 0.54 14.40 0.52
C ILE A 130 0.49 15.19 1.84
N VAL A 131 0.63 16.48 1.81
CA VAL A 131 0.61 17.32 3.03
C VAL A 131 -0.70 17.11 3.80
N ARG A 132 -1.79 16.85 3.10
CA ARG A 132 -3.11 16.61 3.71
C ARG A 132 -3.21 15.28 4.48
N PHE A 133 -2.25 14.40 4.35
CA PHE A 133 -2.21 13.07 5.00
C PHE A 133 -1.13 12.96 6.07
N ALA A 134 -0.17 13.91 6.10
CA ALA A 134 1.03 13.81 6.92
C ALA A 134 0.74 13.66 8.42
N ASP A 135 -0.20 14.40 8.95
CA ASP A 135 -0.54 14.41 10.39
C ASP A 135 -1.41 13.20 10.80
N GLY A 136 -2.04 12.52 9.84
CA GLY A 136 -2.98 11.42 10.08
C GLY A 136 -2.35 10.03 10.09
N VAL A 137 -1.05 9.89 9.92
CA VAL A 137 -0.39 8.58 9.73
C VAL A 137 -0.58 7.65 10.94
N ASP A 138 -0.47 8.16 12.17
CA ASP A 138 -0.64 7.36 13.39
C ASP A 138 -2.09 6.89 13.57
N ASP A 139 -3.02 7.75 13.27
CA ASP A 139 -4.45 7.42 13.26
C ASP A 139 -4.77 6.38 12.19
N ALA A 140 -4.20 6.51 11.00
CA ALA A 140 -4.38 5.55 9.92
C ALA A 140 -3.85 4.16 10.32
N VAL A 141 -2.66 4.08 10.93
CA VAL A 141 -2.11 2.82 11.45
C VAL A 141 -3.05 2.19 12.48
N LYS A 142 -3.51 2.98 13.45
CA LYS A 142 -4.43 2.50 14.50
C LYS A 142 -5.74 1.98 13.91
N ARG A 143 -6.35 2.73 13.00
CA ARG A 143 -7.62 2.37 12.36
C ARG A 143 -7.46 1.14 11.44
N ALA A 144 -6.37 1.06 10.67
CA ALA A 144 -6.09 -0.10 9.84
C ALA A 144 -5.87 -1.38 10.65
N LYS A 145 -5.14 -1.31 11.76
CA LYS A 145 -4.98 -2.43 12.71
C LYS A 145 -6.30 -2.85 13.36
N ALA A 146 -7.20 -1.91 13.62
CA ALA A 146 -8.54 -2.25 14.12
C ALA A 146 -9.39 -3.00 13.07
N LEU A 147 -9.19 -2.72 11.78
CA LEU A 147 -9.84 -3.45 10.70
C LEU A 147 -9.23 -4.84 10.52
N ASP A 148 -7.91 -4.92 10.43
CA ASP A 148 -7.16 -6.18 10.27
C ASP A 148 -5.86 -6.12 11.07
N PRO A 149 -5.82 -6.68 12.30
CA PRO A 149 -4.64 -6.69 13.14
C PRO A 149 -3.45 -7.44 12.55
N SER A 150 -3.70 -8.42 11.68
CA SER A 150 -2.65 -9.20 11.00
C SER A 150 -2.09 -8.47 9.77
N GLY A 151 -2.89 -7.63 9.13
CA GLY A 151 -2.59 -6.98 7.86
C GLY A 151 -2.57 -7.95 6.66
N THR A 152 -3.05 -9.18 6.85
CA THR A 152 -2.97 -10.25 5.85
C THR A 152 -4.33 -10.81 5.44
N THR A 153 -5.42 -10.31 6.05
CA THR A 153 -6.79 -10.77 5.80
C THR A 153 -7.41 -9.99 4.63
N TYR A 154 -6.85 -10.17 3.44
CA TYR A 154 -7.25 -9.42 2.25
C TYR A 154 -8.64 -9.77 1.72
N GLU A 155 -9.26 -10.88 2.13
CA GLU A 155 -10.66 -11.20 1.82
C GLU A 155 -11.64 -10.29 2.55
N LYS A 156 -11.22 -9.69 3.66
CA LYS A 156 -12.05 -8.80 4.46
C LYS A 156 -12.17 -7.43 3.78
N ASN A 157 -13.40 -6.95 3.61
CA ASN A 157 -13.68 -5.62 3.09
C ASN A 157 -14.47 -4.80 4.16
N PRO A 158 -13.95 -3.66 4.63
CA PRO A 158 -12.67 -3.05 4.27
C PRO A 158 -11.49 -3.64 5.05
N SER A 159 -10.31 -3.67 4.41
CA SER A 159 -9.03 -3.97 5.05
C SER A 159 -7.86 -3.36 4.28
N THR A 160 -6.73 -3.14 4.93
CA THR A 160 -5.50 -2.70 4.26
C THR A 160 -4.27 -3.11 5.04
N GLY A 161 -3.29 -3.71 4.36
CA GLY A 161 -1.97 -4.05 4.89
C GLY A 161 -0.94 -2.91 4.77
N ALA A 162 -1.31 -1.75 4.25
CA ALA A 162 -0.38 -0.63 4.05
C ALA A 162 0.29 -0.15 5.34
N TRP A 163 -0.38 -0.31 6.48
CA TRP A 163 0.18 0.02 7.79
C TRP A 163 1.44 -0.76 8.13
N GLN A 164 1.57 -2.00 7.67
CA GLN A 164 2.77 -2.83 7.89
C GLN A 164 3.98 -2.21 7.18
N VAL A 165 3.81 -1.77 5.93
CA VAL A 165 4.86 -1.09 5.17
C VAL A 165 5.31 0.19 5.88
N VAL A 166 4.35 0.98 6.37
CA VAL A 166 4.63 2.23 7.11
C VAL A 166 5.42 1.96 8.38
N GLU A 167 5.05 0.94 9.16
CA GLU A 167 5.78 0.58 10.38
C GLU A 167 7.19 0.07 10.05
N GLN A 168 7.37 -0.74 9.01
CA GLN A 168 8.70 -1.18 8.58
C GLN A 168 9.59 0.00 8.15
N ILE A 169 9.03 0.96 7.40
CA ILE A 169 9.78 2.19 7.04
C ILE A 169 10.22 2.97 8.30
N ARG A 170 9.35 3.04 9.30
CA ARG A 170 9.66 3.72 10.58
C ARG A 170 10.73 3.01 11.39
N ASN A 171 10.72 1.69 11.38
CA ASN A 171 11.66 0.85 12.14
C ASN A 171 13.04 0.73 11.46
N ALA A 172 13.11 0.96 10.15
CA ALA A 172 14.35 0.91 9.36
C ALA A 172 15.22 2.19 9.45
N ARG A 173 14.97 3.05 10.43
CA ARG A 173 15.73 4.29 10.70
C ARG A 173 17.04 4.05 11.41
#